data_0794574fc932ce6e47f90d4eda725a9d
#
_entry.id   0794574fc932ce6e47f90d4eda725a9d
#
_cell.length_a   1.000
_cell.length_b   1.000
_cell.length_c   1.000
_cell.angle_alpha   90.00
_cell.angle_beta   90.00
_cell.angle_gamma   90.00
#
_symmetry.space_group_name_H-M   'P 1'
#
loop_
_entity.id
_entity.type
_entity.pdbx_description
1 polymer ?
#
loop_
_entity_poly.entity_id
_entity_poly.type
_entity_poly.pdbx_seq_one_letter_code
_entity_poly.pdbx_strand_id
1 'polypeptide(L)'
;MPRRSLPLLRPADASLPPLQARWLGAVLDPPALPDETNATCDDCAMLADPSLPAGALSFSPDTRCCTYLPSLANFLVGGALRDASPHGAASVRRRIAAGDGLSPLGLVADPAAVAATYTDGERFGRDPSLRCPHYEPVGGRCGVWAWREATCATWFCKHTRGERAKALWNRLQQLLAHLERAVAWHCALTLDVPAGSLARMAPLARPHGQARADVTARDADLWGRWTGDVEGYFLACAAMAEALSAAEVLALGGAEARALAATVRLAAAQLDDDALPARLALGRMAVVGLTARGVRLQGYSHLDPLEVPRVLFDQLHHFDGGPLDEALRDASAAAGEEVPAGAVGMLLDFGVLRGA
;
A
#
# COMPACT_ATOMS: atom_id res chain seq x y z
N MET A 1 17.98 -20.85 -17.68
CA MET A 1 17.04 -21.83 -17.11
C MET A 1 15.64 -21.28 -17.24
N PRO A 2 14.65 -22.02 -17.76
CA PRO A 2 13.30 -21.51 -17.91
C PRO A 2 12.67 -21.31 -16.52
N ARG A 3 12.12 -20.11 -16.28
CA ARG A 3 11.34 -19.77 -15.08
C ARG A 3 10.14 -20.73 -15.01
N ARG A 4 10.07 -21.53 -13.95
CA ARG A 4 8.86 -22.28 -13.62
C ARG A 4 7.84 -21.31 -13.06
N SER A 5 6.99 -20.78 -13.92
CA SER A 5 5.74 -20.17 -13.51
C SER A 5 4.79 -21.29 -13.08
N LEU A 6 4.64 -21.47 -11.78
CA LEU A 6 3.45 -22.15 -11.26
C LEU A 6 2.31 -21.15 -11.39
N PRO A 7 1.19 -21.48 -12.04
CA PRO A 7 0.01 -20.64 -12.03
C PRO A 7 -0.59 -20.70 -10.63
N LEU A 8 -0.19 -19.78 -9.75
CA LEU A 8 -0.97 -19.45 -8.59
C LEU A 8 -2.18 -18.68 -9.11
N LEU A 9 -3.29 -19.40 -9.34
CA LEU A 9 -4.61 -18.82 -9.41
C LEU A 9 -4.86 -18.12 -8.07
N ARG A 10 -4.49 -16.84 -7.97
CA ARG A 10 -4.96 -15.97 -6.90
C ARG A 10 -6.26 -15.36 -7.42
N PRO A 11 -7.40 -15.56 -6.73
CA PRO A 11 -8.56 -14.71 -6.95
C PRO A 11 -8.13 -13.25 -6.78
N ALA A 12 -8.73 -12.32 -7.52
CA ALA A 12 -8.47 -10.87 -7.39
C ALA A 12 -8.56 -10.36 -5.93
N ASP A 13 -9.28 -11.09 -5.07
CA ASP A 13 -9.42 -10.84 -3.63
C ASP A 13 -8.17 -11.16 -2.78
N ALA A 14 -7.15 -11.79 -3.34
CA ALA A 14 -5.97 -12.24 -2.57
C ALA A 14 -4.93 -11.14 -2.31
N SER A 15 -5.07 -9.96 -2.92
CA SER A 15 -4.16 -8.82 -2.70
C SER A 15 -4.39 -8.13 -1.36
N LEU A 16 -5.64 -8.10 -0.86
CA LEU A 16 -6.03 -7.49 0.40
C LEU A 16 -6.20 -8.52 1.52
N PRO A 17 -5.95 -8.14 2.78
CA PRO A 17 -6.36 -8.91 3.94
C PRO A 17 -7.87 -9.23 3.89
N PRO A 18 -8.29 -10.45 4.29
CA PRO A 18 -9.68 -10.90 4.14
C PRO A 18 -10.71 -9.98 4.78
N LEU A 19 -10.38 -9.39 5.93
CA LEU A 19 -11.27 -8.48 6.64
C LEU A 19 -11.48 -7.17 5.86
N GLN A 20 -10.41 -6.59 5.35
CA GLN A 20 -10.46 -5.37 4.53
C GLN A 20 -11.17 -5.61 3.19
N ALA A 21 -10.91 -6.75 2.53
CA ALA A 21 -11.60 -7.15 1.31
C ALA A 21 -13.12 -7.23 1.52
N ARG A 22 -13.56 -7.81 2.66
CA ARG A 22 -14.98 -7.86 3.03
C ARG A 22 -15.58 -6.47 3.21
N TRP A 23 -14.87 -5.52 3.84
CA TRP A 23 -15.36 -4.16 4.05
C TRP A 23 -15.58 -3.42 2.73
N LEU A 24 -14.76 -3.71 1.73
CA LEU A 24 -14.89 -3.09 0.41
C LEU A 24 -16.14 -3.50 -0.34
N GLY A 25 -16.77 -4.63 -0.02
CA GLY A 25 -18.02 -5.04 -0.62
C GLY A 25 -19.19 -4.06 -0.46
N ALA A 26 -19.10 -3.11 0.51
CA ALA A 26 -20.05 -2.00 0.64
C ALA A 26 -19.64 -0.73 -0.14
N VAL A 27 -18.45 -0.72 -0.72
CA VAL A 27 -17.86 0.47 -1.38
C VAL A 27 -17.75 0.27 -2.88
N LEU A 28 -17.31 -0.88 -3.31
CA LEU A 28 -17.08 -1.25 -4.71
C LEU A 28 -17.92 -2.47 -5.07
N ASP A 29 -18.63 -2.41 -6.20
CA ASP A 29 -19.15 -3.61 -6.83
C ASP A 29 -17.96 -4.46 -7.32
N PRO A 30 -18.04 -5.82 -7.23
CA PRO A 30 -16.90 -6.65 -7.59
C PRO A 30 -16.59 -6.62 -9.10
N PRO A 31 -15.32 -6.75 -9.48
CA PRO A 31 -14.06 -6.44 -8.81
C PRO A 31 -13.28 -5.33 -9.55
N ALA A 32 -13.30 -4.13 -9.03
CA ALA A 32 -12.63 -2.99 -9.64
C ALA A 32 -11.18 -2.76 -9.16
N LEU A 33 -10.55 -3.76 -8.51
CA LEU A 33 -9.16 -3.62 -8.07
C LEU A 33 -8.20 -4.20 -9.12
N PRO A 34 -7.16 -3.47 -9.51
CA PRO A 34 -6.16 -3.99 -10.44
C PRO A 34 -5.37 -5.15 -9.82
N ASP A 35 -5.07 -6.17 -10.63
CA ASP A 35 -4.13 -7.22 -10.25
C ASP A 35 -2.70 -6.73 -10.47
N GLU A 36 -2.01 -6.39 -9.40
CA GLU A 36 -0.64 -5.86 -9.44
C GLU A 36 0.38 -7.01 -9.58
N THR A 37 0.37 -7.66 -10.71
CA THR A 37 1.22 -8.85 -11.00
C THR A 37 2.72 -8.55 -10.99
N ASN A 38 3.11 -7.27 -11.13
CA ASN A 38 4.51 -6.83 -11.17
C ASN A 38 5.09 -6.49 -9.79
N ALA A 39 4.30 -6.62 -8.71
CA ALA A 39 4.69 -6.21 -7.37
C ALA A 39 4.35 -7.28 -6.31
N THR A 40 4.77 -8.51 -6.55
CA THR A 40 4.56 -9.61 -5.61
C THR A 40 5.69 -9.70 -4.59
N CYS A 41 5.36 -10.05 -3.32
CA CYS A 41 6.37 -10.24 -2.29
C CYS A 41 7.16 -11.55 -2.47
N ASP A 42 6.56 -12.55 -3.09
CA ASP A 42 7.21 -13.87 -3.30
C ASP A 42 8.28 -13.79 -4.40
N ASP A 43 8.00 -13.02 -5.47
CA ASP A 43 8.93 -12.73 -6.57
C ASP A 43 9.14 -11.21 -6.63
N CYS A 44 9.86 -10.67 -5.64
CA CYS A 44 9.99 -9.22 -5.47
C CYS A 44 10.76 -8.59 -6.64
N ALA A 45 10.07 -7.82 -7.45
CA ALA A 45 10.61 -7.14 -8.63
C ALA A 45 11.67 -6.06 -8.29
N MET A 46 11.86 -5.74 -7.01
CA MET A 46 12.84 -4.76 -6.54
C MET A 46 14.14 -5.38 -6.02
N LEU A 47 14.27 -6.71 -6.00
CA LEU A 47 15.54 -7.35 -5.66
C LEU A 47 16.58 -7.11 -6.77
N ALA A 48 17.87 -7.14 -6.38
CA ALA A 48 18.96 -6.96 -7.31
C ALA A 48 18.87 -7.98 -8.46
N ASP A 49 18.81 -7.46 -9.67
CA ASP A 49 18.83 -8.24 -10.91
C ASP A 49 20.15 -7.95 -11.64
N PRO A 50 21.01 -8.96 -11.87
CA PRO A 50 22.28 -8.78 -12.57
C PRO A 50 22.13 -8.24 -14.00
N SER A 51 20.94 -8.37 -14.60
CA SER A 51 20.66 -7.83 -15.94
C SER A 51 20.37 -6.32 -15.94
N LEU A 52 20.16 -5.71 -14.78
CA LEU A 52 19.91 -4.27 -14.67
C LEU A 52 21.23 -3.49 -14.69
N PRO A 53 21.23 -2.24 -15.22
CA PRO A 53 22.39 -1.36 -15.18
C PRO A 53 22.93 -1.17 -13.76
N ALA A 54 24.23 -1.01 -13.64
CA ALA A 54 24.85 -0.62 -12.37
C ALA A 54 24.22 0.68 -11.85
N GLY A 55 23.81 0.68 -10.57
CA GLY A 55 23.11 1.82 -9.96
C GLY A 55 21.59 1.78 -10.08
N ALA A 56 20.99 0.77 -10.72
CA ALA A 56 19.56 0.56 -10.66
C ALA A 56 19.10 0.39 -9.22
N LEU A 57 17.99 1.04 -8.87
CA LEU A 57 17.41 0.94 -7.54
C LEU A 57 16.99 -0.51 -7.25
N SER A 58 17.58 -1.11 -6.22
CA SER A 58 17.24 -2.46 -5.77
C SER A 58 17.04 -2.50 -4.26
N PHE A 59 16.19 -3.40 -3.79
CA PHE A 59 16.01 -3.67 -2.36
C PHE A 59 16.96 -4.77 -1.88
N SER A 60 17.24 -4.76 -0.58
CA SER A 60 17.96 -5.86 0.06
C SER A 60 17.06 -7.09 0.18
N PRO A 61 17.57 -8.31 -0.08
CA PRO A 61 16.82 -9.54 0.17
C PRO A 61 16.44 -9.73 1.64
N ASP A 62 17.19 -9.10 2.57
CA ASP A 62 16.97 -9.19 4.00
C ASP A 62 15.87 -8.27 4.53
N THR A 63 15.40 -7.33 3.71
CA THR A 63 14.36 -6.38 4.11
C THR A 63 13.22 -6.31 3.12
N ARG A 64 13.50 -6.35 1.82
CA ARG A 64 12.54 -5.97 0.77
C ARG A 64 11.89 -4.61 1.09
N CYS A 65 10.60 -4.38 0.82
CA CYS A 65 9.90 -3.17 1.25
C CYS A 65 9.54 -3.15 2.75
N CYS A 66 9.83 -4.21 3.51
CA CYS A 66 9.53 -4.33 4.94
C CYS A 66 10.54 -3.56 5.82
N THR A 67 10.81 -2.30 5.48
CA THR A 67 11.52 -1.31 6.30
C THR A 67 10.57 -0.25 6.87
N TYR A 68 9.29 -0.38 6.59
CA TYR A 68 8.23 0.40 7.20
C TYR A 68 7.70 -0.31 8.45
N LEU A 69 7.63 0.40 9.59
CA LEU A 69 7.05 -0.12 10.84
C LEU A 69 5.55 0.17 10.87
N PRO A 70 4.66 -0.86 10.80
CA PRO A 70 3.22 -0.65 10.82
C PRO A 70 2.68 -0.35 12.21
N SER A 71 1.62 0.47 12.24
CA SER A 71 0.71 0.55 13.39
C SER A 71 -0.40 -0.48 13.20
N LEU A 72 -0.49 -1.45 14.10
CA LEU A 72 -1.55 -2.46 14.05
C LEU A 72 -2.71 -2.04 14.97
N ALA A 73 -3.89 -1.82 14.42
CA ALA A 73 -5.11 -1.60 15.19
C ALA A 73 -5.40 -2.78 16.12
N ASN A 74 -6.08 -2.57 17.22
CA ASN A 74 -6.34 -3.57 18.28
C ASN A 74 -6.90 -4.89 17.74
N PHE A 75 -7.85 -4.86 16.82
CA PHE A 75 -8.40 -6.07 16.21
C PHE A 75 -7.42 -6.75 15.23
N LEU A 76 -6.53 -6.00 14.56
CA LEU A 76 -5.46 -6.58 13.74
C LEU A 76 -4.41 -7.29 14.60
N VAL A 77 -4.11 -6.73 15.78
CA VAL A 77 -3.26 -7.37 16.79
C VAL A 77 -3.88 -8.68 17.23
N GLY A 78 -5.16 -8.69 17.59
CA GLY A 78 -5.88 -9.89 18.01
C GLY A 78 -5.92 -10.98 16.93
N GLY A 79 -6.21 -10.60 15.70
CA GLY A 79 -6.18 -11.52 14.57
C GLY A 79 -4.77 -12.09 14.32
N ALA A 80 -3.75 -11.25 14.40
CA ALA A 80 -2.36 -11.70 14.25
C ALA A 80 -1.91 -12.64 15.39
N LEU A 81 -2.36 -12.44 16.62
CA LEU A 81 -2.10 -13.35 17.74
C LEU A 81 -2.70 -14.74 17.51
N ARG A 82 -3.85 -14.82 16.85
CA ARG A 82 -4.59 -16.06 16.59
C ARG A 82 -4.11 -16.80 15.33
N ASP A 83 -4.04 -16.07 14.20
CA ASP A 83 -3.99 -16.69 12.86
C ASP A 83 -2.73 -16.34 12.07
N ALA A 84 -1.81 -15.52 12.60
CA ALA A 84 -0.56 -15.22 11.92
C ALA A 84 0.37 -16.44 11.91
N SER A 85 1.41 -16.36 11.07
CA SER A 85 2.49 -17.36 11.16
C SER A 85 3.10 -17.42 12.56
N PRO A 86 3.75 -18.52 12.93
CA PRO A 86 4.43 -18.62 14.23
C PRO A 86 5.41 -17.45 14.49
N HIS A 87 6.14 -16.99 13.45
CA HIS A 87 7.01 -15.83 13.53
C HIS A 87 6.21 -14.53 13.73
N GLY A 88 5.14 -14.35 12.97
CA GLY A 88 4.26 -13.19 13.05
C GLY A 88 3.63 -13.04 14.42
N ALA A 89 2.99 -14.09 14.93
CA ALA A 89 2.39 -14.10 16.26
C ALA A 89 3.44 -13.85 17.37
N ALA A 90 4.62 -14.48 17.27
CA ALA A 90 5.71 -14.24 18.22
C ALA A 90 6.23 -12.80 18.17
N SER A 91 6.28 -12.17 16.98
CA SER A 91 6.71 -10.78 16.82
C SER A 91 5.72 -9.80 17.46
N VAL A 92 4.42 -10.07 17.34
CA VAL A 92 3.36 -9.30 18.00
C VAL A 92 3.47 -9.43 19.52
N ARG A 93 3.62 -10.66 20.06
CA ARG A 93 3.81 -10.89 21.49
C ARG A 93 5.04 -10.17 22.05
N ARG A 94 6.16 -10.17 21.30
CA ARG A 94 7.37 -9.42 21.72
C ARG A 94 7.10 -7.93 21.86
N ARG A 95 6.36 -7.32 20.92
CA ARG A 95 5.99 -5.90 21.02
C ARG A 95 5.09 -5.63 22.21
N ILE A 96 4.10 -6.49 22.48
CA ILE A 96 3.23 -6.39 23.66
C ILE A 96 4.06 -6.49 24.94
N ALA A 97 4.93 -7.49 25.05
CA ALA A 97 5.76 -7.71 26.24
C ALA A 97 6.75 -6.57 26.51
N ALA A 98 7.27 -5.96 25.44
CA ALA A 98 8.15 -4.80 25.52
C ALA A 98 7.41 -3.47 25.77
N GLY A 99 6.07 -3.45 25.70
CA GLY A 99 5.28 -2.22 25.72
C GLY A 99 5.50 -1.34 24.48
N ASP A 100 6.02 -1.90 23.38
CA ASP A 100 6.40 -1.16 22.19
C ASP A 100 5.19 -0.65 21.41
N GLY A 101 4.86 0.63 21.63
CA GLY A 101 3.68 1.28 21.08
C GLY A 101 2.36 0.71 21.61
N LEU A 102 2.38 -0.04 22.70
CA LEU A 102 1.24 -0.73 23.26
C LEU A 102 0.18 0.27 23.78
N SER A 103 -1.06 0.10 23.34
CA SER A 103 -2.21 0.86 23.81
C SER A 103 -3.51 0.06 23.57
N PRO A 104 -4.63 0.43 24.20
CA PRO A 104 -5.93 -0.16 23.88
C PRO A 104 -6.38 0.05 22.42
N LEU A 105 -5.82 0.99 21.69
CA LEU A 105 -6.08 1.13 20.24
C LEU A 105 -5.21 0.23 19.37
N GLY A 106 -4.21 -0.47 19.95
CA GLY A 106 -3.34 -1.39 19.25
C GLY A 106 -1.86 -1.18 19.53
N LEU A 107 -1.02 -1.57 18.59
CA LEU A 107 0.43 -1.37 18.61
C LEU A 107 0.78 -0.21 17.68
N VAL A 108 0.96 0.98 18.23
CA VAL A 108 1.27 2.21 17.48
C VAL A 108 2.75 2.25 17.12
N ALA A 109 3.07 2.50 15.86
CA ALA A 109 4.44 2.69 15.43
C ALA A 109 5.03 3.98 16.02
N ASP A 110 6.34 3.95 16.33
CA ASP A 110 7.06 5.16 16.72
C ASP A 110 7.06 6.18 15.54
N PRO A 111 6.53 7.39 15.73
CA PRO A 111 6.53 8.42 14.70
C PRO A 111 7.91 8.72 14.12
N ALA A 112 8.98 8.65 14.93
CA ALA A 112 10.34 8.86 14.46
C ALA A 112 10.80 7.71 13.54
N ALA A 113 10.46 6.46 13.86
CA ALA A 113 10.76 5.32 13.01
C ALA A 113 9.99 5.40 11.68
N VAL A 114 8.71 5.82 11.72
CA VAL A 114 7.91 6.05 10.51
C VAL A 114 8.50 7.18 9.67
N ALA A 115 8.84 8.32 10.28
CA ALA A 115 9.44 9.44 9.58
C ALA A 115 10.77 9.05 8.92
N ALA A 116 11.62 8.26 9.57
CA ALA A 116 12.88 7.78 9.01
C ALA A 116 12.69 6.97 7.72
N THR A 117 11.59 6.26 7.58
CA THR A 117 11.26 5.52 6.35
C THR A 117 10.95 6.45 5.17
N TYR A 118 10.33 7.61 5.43
CA TYR A 118 9.90 8.54 4.37
C TYR A 118 10.92 9.63 4.04
N THR A 119 11.77 10.03 5.00
CA THR A 119 12.72 11.13 4.81
C THR A 119 14.00 10.73 4.09
N ASP A 120 14.35 9.44 4.14
CA ASP A 120 15.54 8.89 3.48
C ASP A 120 15.15 7.76 2.52
N GLY A 121 14.77 8.16 1.30
CA GLY A 121 14.39 7.22 0.25
C GLY A 121 15.51 6.23 -0.13
N GLU A 122 16.77 6.52 0.23
CA GLU A 122 17.89 5.60 0.01
C GLU A 122 17.92 4.44 1.00
N ARG A 123 17.36 4.61 2.20
CA ARG A 123 17.29 3.57 3.22
C ARG A 123 16.07 2.65 3.04
N PHE A 124 15.02 3.15 2.43
CA PHE A 124 13.81 2.35 2.21
C PHE A 124 14.11 1.09 1.38
N GLY A 125 13.72 -0.05 1.90
CA GLY A 125 13.94 -1.36 1.28
C GLY A 125 15.38 -1.88 1.36
N ARG A 126 16.32 -1.17 2.01
CA ARG A 126 17.76 -1.51 1.99
C ARG A 126 18.40 -1.59 3.36
N ASP A 127 17.95 -0.78 4.32
CA ASP A 127 18.58 -0.71 5.63
C ASP A 127 18.01 -1.76 6.60
N PRO A 128 18.81 -2.77 6.99
CA PRO A 128 18.36 -3.80 7.93
C PRO A 128 17.99 -3.27 9.31
N SER A 129 18.51 -2.08 9.70
CA SER A 129 18.16 -1.46 10.98
C SER A 129 16.69 -0.98 11.04
N LEU A 130 16.08 -0.74 9.88
CA LEU A 130 14.67 -0.37 9.75
C LEU A 130 13.75 -1.59 9.54
N ARG A 131 14.30 -2.80 9.55
CA ARG A 131 13.52 -4.01 9.25
C ARG A 131 12.32 -4.17 10.19
N CYS A 132 11.15 -4.30 9.59
CA CYS A 132 9.91 -4.55 10.31
C CYS A 132 10.01 -5.83 11.17
N PRO A 133 9.60 -5.81 12.45
CA PRO A 133 9.67 -6.97 13.33
C PRO A 133 8.80 -8.15 12.88
N HIS A 134 7.82 -7.89 12.00
CA HIS A 134 6.93 -8.92 11.43
C HIS A 134 7.48 -9.57 10.16
N TYR A 135 8.64 -9.12 9.65
CA TYR A 135 9.27 -9.73 8.48
C TYR A 135 9.85 -11.11 8.82
N GLU A 136 9.51 -12.12 8.03
CA GLU A 136 10.07 -13.47 8.12
C GLU A 136 11.33 -13.57 7.24
N PRO A 137 12.54 -13.70 7.83
CA PRO A 137 13.75 -13.82 7.03
C PRO A 137 13.76 -15.06 6.13
N VAL A 138 13.19 -16.17 6.64
CA VAL A 138 13.04 -17.40 5.87
C VAL A 138 11.84 -17.26 4.93
N GLY A 139 12.11 -17.22 3.64
CA GLY A 139 11.09 -17.00 2.61
C GLY A 139 10.86 -15.54 2.24
N GLY A 140 11.33 -14.58 3.06
CA GLY A 140 11.26 -13.16 2.75
C GLY A 140 9.86 -12.62 2.59
N ARG A 141 8.98 -12.87 3.57
CA ARG A 141 7.55 -12.51 3.52
C ARG A 141 7.07 -11.86 4.83
N CYS A 142 5.85 -11.38 4.82
CA CYS A 142 5.20 -10.79 5.99
C CYS A 142 4.59 -11.87 6.88
N GLY A 143 5.01 -11.95 8.15
CA GLY A 143 4.47 -12.91 9.11
C GLY A 143 3.03 -12.61 9.57
N VAL A 144 2.57 -11.37 9.39
CA VAL A 144 1.19 -10.94 9.70
C VAL A 144 0.37 -10.69 8.43
N TRP A 145 0.62 -11.40 7.36
CA TRP A 145 0.08 -11.14 6.02
C TRP A 145 -1.43 -10.89 5.98
N ALA A 146 -2.23 -11.76 6.60
CA ALA A 146 -3.69 -11.65 6.63
C ALA A 146 -4.21 -10.52 7.54
N TRP A 147 -3.34 -9.91 8.35
CA TRP A 147 -3.64 -8.90 9.35
C TRP A 147 -2.80 -7.63 9.17
N ARG A 148 -2.35 -7.38 7.93
CA ARG A 148 -1.64 -6.14 7.58
C ARG A 148 -2.58 -4.95 7.73
N GLU A 149 -2.03 -3.83 8.20
CA GLU A 149 -2.76 -2.55 8.20
C GLU A 149 -2.85 -1.95 6.79
N ALA A 150 -3.65 -0.91 6.64
CA ALA A 150 -4.01 -0.31 5.36
C ALA A 150 -2.80 0.04 4.48
N THR A 151 -1.73 0.64 5.03
CA THR A 151 -0.53 1.01 4.25
C THR A 151 0.16 -0.23 3.69
N CYS A 152 0.40 -1.24 4.54
CA CYS A 152 1.04 -2.48 4.10
C CYS A 152 0.17 -3.31 3.15
N ALA A 153 -1.16 -3.14 3.20
CA ALA A 153 -2.10 -3.86 2.35
C ALA A 153 -2.23 -3.26 0.95
N THR A 154 -2.02 -1.94 0.81
CA THR A 154 -2.23 -1.18 -0.42
C THR A 154 -0.94 -0.65 -1.06
N TRP A 155 0.20 -0.96 -0.47
CA TRP A 155 1.50 -0.57 -1.01
C TRP A 155 1.96 -1.53 -2.09
N PHE A 156 2.25 -0.97 -3.27
CA PHE A 156 2.92 -1.65 -4.37
C PHE A 156 4.09 -0.80 -4.88
N CYS A 157 5.23 -1.44 -5.19
CA CYS A 157 6.38 -0.77 -5.76
C CYS A 157 6.22 -0.50 -7.26
N LYS A 158 5.38 -1.29 -7.93
CA LYS A 158 5.04 -1.20 -9.35
C LYS A 158 3.54 -1.35 -9.53
N HIS A 159 3.00 -0.67 -10.54
CA HIS A 159 1.56 -0.66 -10.80
C HIS A 159 1.27 -1.03 -12.25
N THR A 160 0.35 -1.96 -12.46
CA THR A 160 -0.05 -2.44 -13.80
C THR A 160 -0.58 -1.31 -14.70
N ARG A 161 -1.33 -0.34 -14.10
CA ARG A 161 -1.84 0.86 -14.76
C ARG A 161 -1.14 2.13 -14.25
N GLY A 162 0.14 2.06 -13.89
CA GLY A 162 0.99 3.19 -13.55
C GLY A 162 0.39 4.14 -12.51
N GLU A 163 0.35 5.44 -12.84
CA GLU A 163 -0.15 6.50 -11.94
C GLU A 163 -1.63 6.34 -11.59
N ARG A 164 -2.46 5.85 -12.53
CA ARG A 164 -3.90 5.65 -12.30
C ARG A 164 -4.14 4.57 -11.24
N ALA A 165 -3.45 3.43 -11.34
CA ALA A 165 -3.54 2.38 -10.32
C ALA A 165 -2.98 2.87 -8.98
N LYS A 166 -1.84 3.57 -8.98
CA LYS A 166 -1.30 4.19 -7.75
C LYS A 166 -2.29 5.15 -7.10
N ALA A 167 -3.01 5.95 -7.89
CA ALA A 167 -4.02 6.86 -7.37
C ALA A 167 -5.16 6.09 -6.69
N LEU A 168 -5.67 5.02 -7.30
CA LEU A 168 -6.69 4.14 -6.70
C LEU A 168 -6.19 3.54 -5.38
N TRP A 169 -4.99 2.93 -5.36
CA TRP A 169 -4.42 2.32 -4.16
C TRP A 169 -4.22 3.33 -3.03
N ASN A 170 -3.79 4.57 -3.34
CA ASN A 170 -3.67 5.63 -2.35
C ASN A 170 -5.03 6.06 -1.77
N ARG A 171 -6.10 6.15 -2.59
CA ARG A 171 -7.45 6.44 -2.11
C ARG A 171 -7.99 5.30 -1.23
N LEU A 172 -7.72 4.08 -1.64
CA LEU A 172 -8.10 2.89 -0.88
C LEU A 172 -7.37 2.85 0.47
N GLN A 173 -6.07 3.13 0.49
CA GLN A 173 -5.30 3.24 1.73
C GLN A 173 -5.91 4.25 2.71
N GLN A 174 -6.28 5.43 2.23
CA GLN A 174 -6.91 6.47 3.07
C GLN A 174 -8.24 5.99 3.67
N LEU A 175 -9.09 5.34 2.85
CA LEU A 175 -10.35 4.78 3.31
C LEU A 175 -10.13 3.68 4.35
N LEU A 176 -9.29 2.69 4.04
CA LEU A 176 -9.04 1.57 4.93
C LEU A 176 -8.42 2.02 6.26
N ALA A 177 -7.44 2.93 6.24
CA ALA A 177 -6.84 3.48 7.45
C ALA A 177 -7.86 4.24 8.31
N HIS A 178 -8.82 4.93 7.69
CA HIS A 178 -9.91 5.58 8.41
C HIS A 178 -10.87 4.56 9.03
N LEU A 179 -11.25 3.52 8.29
CA LEU A 179 -12.11 2.45 8.79
C LEU A 179 -11.44 1.64 9.92
N GLU A 180 -10.17 1.30 9.78
CA GLU A 180 -9.38 0.63 10.82
C GLU A 180 -9.40 1.43 12.12
N ARG A 181 -9.20 2.74 12.05
CA ARG A 181 -9.27 3.63 13.20
C ARG A 181 -10.66 3.64 13.82
N ALA A 182 -11.72 3.77 13.01
CA ALA A 182 -13.09 3.77 13.48
C ALA A 182 -13.46 2.46 14.20
N VAL A 183 -13.09 1.32 13.63
CA VAL A 183 -13.32 0.00 14.24
C VAL A 183 -12.50 -0.16 15.52
N ALA A 184 -11.24 0.30 15.55
CA ALA A 184 -10.41 0.23 16.75
C ALA A 184 -11.03 1.02 17.93
N TRP A 185 -11.55 2.21 17.66
CA TRP A 185 -12.28 3.01 18.66
C TRP A 185 -13.59 2.33 19.09
N HIS A 186 -14.34 1.78 18.15
CA HIS A 186 -15.56 1.02 18.45
C HIS A 186 -15.27 -0.15 19.39
N CYS A 187 -14.23 -0.94 19.11
CA CYS A 187 -13.81 -2.03 19.99
C CYS A 187 -13.45 -1.53 21.38
N ALA A 188 -12.64 -0.49 21.49
CA ALA A 188 -12.22 0.06 22.78
C ALA A 188 -13.40 0.57 23.62
N LEU A 189 -14.35 1.27 23.00
CA LEU A 189 -15.56 1.78 23.65
C LEU A 189 -16.48 0.64 24.11
N THR A 190 -16.69 -0.36 23.25
CA THR A 190 -17.62 -1.47 23.54
C THR A 190 -17.06 -2.46 24.57
N LEU A 191 -15.73 -2.59 24.63
CA LEU A 191 -15.05 -3.45 25.60
C LEU A 191 -14.69 -2.75 26.92
N ASP A 192 -15.35 -1.62 27.20
CA ASP A 192 -15.26 -0.86 28.47
C ASP A 192 -13.83 -0.40 28.82
N VAL A 193 -13.06 0.05 27.83
CA VAL A 193 -11.83 0.77 28.11
C VAL A 193 -12.17 2.08 28.83
N PRO A 194 -11.51 2.43 29.96
CA PRO A 194 -11.86 3.59 30.75
C PRO A 194 -11.87 4.89 29.92
N ALA A 195 -12.88 5.75 30.10
CA ALA A 195 -13.04 7.00 29.35
C ALA A 195 -11.82 7.94 29.49
N GLY A 196 -11.18 7.98 30.65
CA GLY A 196 -9.94 8.72 30.89
C GLY A 196 -8.78 8.21 30.04
N SER A 197 -8.73 6.90 29.78
CA SER A 197 -7.76 6.29 28.88
C SER A 197 -7.99 6.72 27.44
N LEU A 198 -9.24 6.70 26.99
CA LEU A 198 -9.63 7.12 25.65
C LEU A 198 -9.27 8.60 25.41
N ALA A 199 -9.49 9.47 26.40
CA ALA A 199 -9.10 10.88 26.32
C ALA A 199 -7.57 11.06 26.16
N ARG A 200 -6.77 10.26 26.87
CA ARG A 200 -5.30 10.26 26.74
C ARG A 200 -4.83 9.75 25.38
N MET A 201 -5.56 8.81 24.76
CA MET A 201 -5.23 8.23 23.46
C MET A 201 -5.70 9.09 22.28
N ALA A 202 -6.63 10.02 22.44
CA ALA A 202 -7.14 10.87 21.38
C ALA A 202 -6.02 11.60 20.59
N PRO A 203 -4.92 12.09 21.20
CA PRO A 203 -3.77 12.64 20.48
C PRO A 203 -3.00 11.61 19.64
N LEU A 204 -2.97 10.33 20.06
CA LEU A 204 -2.28 9.25 19.34
C LEU A 204 -3.01 8.85 18.05
N ALA A 205 -4.29 9.18 17.94
CA ALA A 205 -5.09 8.95 16.74
C ALA A 205 -4.79 9.94 15.60
N ARG A 206 -3.92 10.92 15.81
CA ARG A 206 -3.52 11.90 14.79
C ARG A 206 -2.37 11.35 13.93
N PRO A 207 -2.39 11.54 12.60
CA PRO A 207 -1.42 10.93 11.67
C PRO A 207 0.04 11.37 11.86
N HIS A 208 0.33 12.46 12.55
CA HIS A 208 1.67 13.05 12.63
C HIS A 208 2.01 13.50 14.06
N GLY A 209 2.62 12.58 14.78
CA GLY A 209 3.60 12.91 15.80
C GLY A 209 3.13 13.67 17.03
N GLN A 210 2.72 12.96 18.07
CA GLN A 210 2.89 13.44 19.44
C GLN A 210 3.29 12.28 20.36
N ALA A 211 4.03 12.65 21.41
CA ALA A 211 4.75 11.79 22.33
C ALA A 211 4.07 10.43 22.66
N ARG A 212 4.91 9.38 22.67
CA ARG A 212 4.58 8.09 23.30
C ARG A 212 4.02 8.33 24.69
N ALA A 213 2.80 7.92 24.94
CA ALA A 213 2.41 7.61 26.30
C ALA A 213 3.22 6.36 26.69
N ASP A 214 3.95 6.43 27.77
CA ASP A 214 4.62 5.27 28.36
C ASP A 214 3.53 4.38 28.96
N VAL A 215 3.05 3.40 28.14
CA VAL A 215 1.91 2.55 28.47
C VAL A 215 2.43 1.15 28.71
N THR A 216 2.14 0.62 29.88
CA THR A 216 2.45 -0.78 30.18
C THR A 216 1.18 -1.62 30.24
N ALA A 217 1.29 -2.93 29.98
CA ALA A 217 0.20 -3.88 30.11
C ALA A 217 -0.38 -3.97 31.54
N ARG A 218 0.28 -3.36 32.53
CA ARG A 218 -0.10 -3.36 33.94
C ARG A 218 -0.73 -2.04 34.41
N ASP A 219 -0.86 -1.05 33.52
CA ASP A 219 -1.49 0.23 33.86
C ASP A 219 -3.02 0.07 33.96
N ALA A 220 -3.52 -0.14 35.19
CA ALA A 220 -4.94 -0.34 35.45
C ALA A 220 -5.79 0.86 35.02
N ASP A 221 -5.24 2.07 35.10
CA ASP A 221 -5.93 3.29 34.68
C ASP A 221 -6.13 3.34 33.16
N LEU A 222 -5.32 2.57 32.43
CA LEU A 222 -5.42 2.50 30.98
C LEU A 222 -6.26 1.33 30.49
N TRP A 223 -6.12 0.15 31.12
CA TRP A 223 -6.69 -1.11 30.64
C TRP A 223 -7.99 -1.49 31.36
N GLY A 224 -8.30 -0.87 32.52
CA GLY A 224 -9.48 -1.20 33.30
C GLY A 224 -9.56 -2.70 33.64
N ARG A 225 -10.68 -3.35 33.32
CA ARG A 225 -10.87 -4.79 33.56
C ARG A 225 -9.90 -5.70 32.78
N TRP A 226 -9.23 -5.20 31.76
CA TRP A 226 -8.30 -5.92 30.93
C TRP A 226 -6.86 -5.87 31.46
N THR A 227 -6.65 -5.23 32.60
CA THR A 227 -5.35 -5.16 33.27
C THR A 227 -4.83 -6.55 33.54
N GLY A 228 -3.66 -6.88 32.94
CA GLY A 228 -3.05 -8.22 33.05
C GLY A 228 -3.53 -9.24 32.01
N ASP A 229 -4.57 -8.95 31.24
CA ASP A 229 -5.06 -9.80 30.13
C ASP A 229 -5.16 -9.04 28.81
N VAL A 230 -4.06 -8.43 28.40
CA VAL A 230 -3.99 -7.63 27.16
C VAL A 230 -4.19 -8.48 25.91
N GLU A 231 -3.68 -9.74 25.89
CA GLU A 231 -3.92 -10.64 24.76
C GLU A 231 -5.40 -11.00 24.65
N GLY A 232 -6.08 -11.29 25.76
CA GLY A 232 -7.54 -11.54 25.79
C GLY A 232 -8.34 -10.34 25.28
N TYR A 233 -7.94 -9.11 25.62
CA TYR A 233 -8.52 -7.89 25.07
C TYR A 233 -8.39 -7.83 23.55
N PHE A 234 -7.20 -8.03 23.00
CA PHE A 234 -6.99 -7.96 21.55
C PHE A 234 -7.74 -9.08 20.81
N LEU A 235 -7.80 -10.28 21.36
CA LEU A 235 -8.61 -11.38 20.80
C LEU A 235 -10.11 -11.03 20.78
N ALA A 236 -10.63 -10.39 21.82
CA ALA A 236 -12.00 -9.90 21.86
C ALA A 236 -12.25 -8.81 20.80
N CYS A 237 -11.28 -7.89 20.59
CA CYS A 237 -11.35 -6.90 19.52
C CYS A 237 -11.43 -7.57 18.13
N ALA A 238 -10.62 -8.60 17.88
CA ALA A 238 -10.63 -9.32 16.61
C ALA A 238 -12.01 -9.98 16.36
N ALA A 239 -12.53 -10.70 17.35
CA ALA A 239 -13.84 -11.33 17.24
C ALA A 239 -14.96 -10.30 16.97
N MET A 240 -14.91 -9.14 17.62
CA MET A 240 -15.86 -8.05 17.41
C MET A 240 -15.77 -7.48 15.98
N ALA A 241 -14.57 -7.16 15.49
CA ALA A 241 -14.36 -6.64 14.14
C ALA A 241 -14.81 -7.62 13.05
N GLU A 242 -14.61 -8.92 13.28
CA GLU A 242 -15.07 -9.98 12.38
C GLU A 242 -16.60 -10.12 12.37
N ALA A 243 -17.29 -9.79 13.45
CA ALA A 243 -18.74 -9.83 13.52
C ALA A 243 -19.41 -8.65 12.80
N LEU A 244 -18.71 -7.53 12.59
CA LEU A 244 -19.24 -6.37 11.89
C LEU A 244 -19.42 -6.65 10.39
N SER A 245 -20.60 -6.28 9.86
CA SER A 245 -20.83 -6.24 8.42
C SER A 245 -20.09 -5.06 7.77
N ALA A 246 -19.90 -5.11 6.46
CA ALA A 246 -19.31 -4.00 5.70
C ALA A 246 -20.09 -2.69 5.85
N ALA A 247 -21.43 -2.77 5.90
CA ALA A 247 -22.30 -1.60 6.08
C ALA A 247 -22.12 -0.96 7.46
N GLU A 248 -22.01 -1.78 8.52
CA GLU A 248 -21.76 -1.29 9.89
C GLU A 248 -20.39 -0.63 9.99
N VAL A 249 -19.34 -1.22 9.39
CA VAL A 249 -18.00 -0.62 9.38
C VAL A 249 -18.01 0.73 8.67
N LEU A 250 -18.69 0.84 7.53
CA LEU A 250 -18.82 2.11 6.80
C LEU A 250 -19.63 3.15 7.63
N ALA A 251 -20.66 2.70 8.35
CA ALA A 251 -21.44 3.55 9.24
C ALA A 251 -20.60 4.08 10.42
N LEU A 252 -19.76 3.23 11.03
CA LEU A 252 -18.80 3.62 12.08
C LEU A 252 -17.84 4.71 11.60
N GLY A 253 -17.39 4.63 10.36
CA GLY A 253 -16.53 5.65 9.74
C GLY A 253 -17.24 6.96 9.41
N GLY A 254 -18.57 7.00 9.46
CA GLY A 254 -19.38 8.21 9.35
C GLY A 254 -19.32 8.92 8.00
N ALA A 255 -19.44 10.25 8.03
CA ALA A 255 -19.45 11.07 6.81
C ALA A 255 -18.10 11.04 6.07
N GLU A 256 -17.00 11.01 6.81
CA GLU A 256 -15.65 10.95 6.23
C GLU A 256 -15.44 9.65 5.45
N ALA A 257 -15.85 8.49 6.00
CA ALA A 257 -15.77 7.22 5.28
C ALA A 257 -16.59 7.25 3.98
N ARG A 258 -17.77 7.84 3.99
CA ARG A 258 -18.61 7.98 2.77
C ARG A 258 -17.93 8.86 1.72
N ALA A 259 -17.31 9.97 2.13
CA ALA A 259 -16.57 10.84 1.23
C ALA A 259 -15.35 10.13 0.65
N LEU A 260 -14.56 9.43 1.48
CA LEU A 260 -13.41 8.63 1.03
C LEU A 260 -13.86 7.50 0.09
N ALA A 261 -14.95 6.79 0.40
CA ALA A 261 -15.52 5.77 -0.47
C ALA A 261 -15.93 6.32 -1.84
N ALA A 262 -16.47 7.55 -1.90
CA ALA A 262 -16.77 8.20 -3.16
C ALA A 262 -15.51 8.47 -3.99
N THR A 263 -14.40 8.88 -3.36
CA THR A 263 -13.12 9.08 -4.06
C THR A 263 -12.52 7.76 -4.57
N VAL A 264 -12.70 6.66 -3.84
CA VAL A 264 -12.28 5.32 -4.29
C VAL A 264 -13.08 4.90 -5.52
N ARG A 265 -14.41 5.05 -5.50
CA ARG A 265 -15.27 4.74 -6.67
C ARG A 265 -14.89 5.56 -7.91
N LEU A 266 -14.62 6.86 -7.72
CA LEU A 266 -14.17 7.72 -8.82
C LEU A 266 -12.84 7.24 -9.41
N ALA A 267 -11.86 6.90 -8.57
CA ALA A 267 -10.57 6.41 -9.02
C ALA A 267 -10.68 5.04 -9.72
N ALA A 268 -11.56 4.15 -9.24
CA ALA A 268 -11.84 2.88 -9.90
C ALA A 268 -12.45 3.08 -11.30
N ALA A 269 -13.45 3.98 -11.43
CA ALA A 269 -14.04 4.30 -12.73
C ALA A 269 -13.01 4.90 -13.70
N GLN A 270 -12.06 5.70 -13.22
CA GLN A 270 -10.97 6.25 -14.04
C GLN A 270 -9.96 5.18 -14.48
N LEU A 271 -9.82 4.09 -13.71
CA LEU A 271 -8.93 2.99 -14.07
C LEU A 271 -9.47 2.21 -15.28
N ASP A 272 -10.78 2.07 -15.38
CA ASP A 272 -11.47 1.33 -16.47
C ASP A 272 -11.64 2.20 -17.75
N ASP A 273 -11.34 3.50 -17.66
CA ASP A 273 -11.45 4.40 -18.80
C ASP A 273 -10.17 4.37 -19.64
N ASP A 274 -10.22 3.66 -20.77
CA ASP A 274 -9.12 3.59 -21.74
C ASP A 274 -9.15 4.71 -22.81
N ALA A 275 -10.09 5.65 -22.71
CA ALA A 275 -10.19 6.74 -23.66
C ALA A 275 -8.96 7.66 -23.55
N LEU A 276 -8.33 7.91 -24.69
CA LEU A 276 -7.23 8.87 -24.76
C LEU A 276 -7.79 10.30 -24.82
N PRO A 277 -7.19 11.25 -24.09
CA PRO A 277 -7.53 12.65 -24.22
C PRO A 277 -7.35 13.14 -25.66
N ALA A 278 -8.21 14.05 -26.11
CA ALA A 278 -8.15 14.62 -27.46
C ALA A 278 -6.84 15.39 -27.75
N ARG A 279 -6.12 15.78 -26.70
CA ARG A 279 -4.83 16.46 -26.76
C ARG A 279 -3.89 15.88 -25.72
N LEU A 280 -2.65 15.63 -26.11
CA LEU A 280 -1.60 15.10 -25.22
C LEU A 280 -0.35 15.97 -25.29
N ALA A 281 0.27 16.17 -24.15
CA ALA A 281 1.56 16.85 -24.04
C ALA A 281 2.53 15.99 -23.21
N LEU A 282 3.82 16.28 -23.33
CA LEU A 282 4.85 15.67 -22.46
C LEU A 282 4.56 15.93 -20.99
N GLY A 283 4.61 14.88 -20.20
CA GLY A 283 4.56 14.93 -18.76
C GLY A 283 5.91 15.31 -18.13
N ARG A 284 5.95 15.34 -16.81
CA ARG A 284 7.22 15.45 -16.07
C ARG A 284 7.90 14.11 -16.06
N MET A 285 8.97 13.95 -16.81
CA MET A 285 9.73 12.71 -16.89
C MET A 285 11.23 12.97 -16.83
N ALA A 286 11.99 11.93 -16.45
CA ALA A 286 13.44 11.91 -16.53
C ALA A 286 13.92 10.64 -17.23
N VAL A 287 14.97 10.74 -18.05
CA VAL A 287 15.69 9.59 -18.59
C VAL A 287 16.58 9.06 -17.47
N VAL A 288 16.32 7.83 -17.00
CA VAL A 288 17.05 7.20 -15.88
C VAL A 288 17.94 6.02 -16.34
N GLY A 289 17.93 5.69 -17.61
CA GLY A 289 18.82 4.67 -18.16
C GLY A 289 18.59 4.37 -19.64
N LEU A 290 19.58 3.75 -20.23
CA LEU A 290 19.53 3.17 -21.57
C LEU A 290 19.71 1.66 -21.45
N THR A 291 18.95 0.90 -22.23
CA THR A 291 19.03 -0.55 -22.28
C THR A 291 19.21 -1.00 -23.73
N ALA A 292 19.48 -2.28 -23.95
CA ALA A 292 19.51 -2.84 -25.29
C ALA A 292 18.14 -2.78 -26.00
N ARG A 293 17.05 -2.64 -25.26
CA ARG A 293 15.67 -2.60 -25.78
C ARG A 293 15.12 -1.19 -25.96
N GLY A 294 15.70 -0.18 -25.26
CA GLY A 294 15.17 1.17 -25.35
C GLY A 294 15.68 2.12 -24.29
N VAL A 295 14.82 3.05 -23.91
CA VAL A 295 15.08 4.12 -22.94
C VAL A 295 14.20 3.91 -21.73
N ARG A 296 14.77 3.98 -20.53
CA ARG A 296 14.03 3.91 -19.27
C ARG A 296 13.66 5.32 -18.83
N LEU A 297 12.35 5.56 -18.69
CA LEU A 297 11.75 6.82 -18.31
C LEU A 297 11.15 6.73 -16.91
N GLN A 298 11.53 7.64 -16.05
CA GLN A 298 10.86 7.86 -14.78
C GLN A 298 9.78 8.92 -14.96
N GLY A 299 8.53 8.51 -14.91
CA GLY A 299 7.39 9.40 -14.87
C GLY A 299 6.85 9.52 -13.43
N TYR A 300 5.78 8.80 -13.10
CA TYR A 300 5.06 8.91 -11.83
C TYR A 300 5.80 8.32 -10.60
N SER A 301 6.76 7.40 -10.80
CA SER A 301 7.47 6.72 -9.71
C SER A 301 8.92 6.39 -10.08
N HIS A 302 9.83 6.63 -9.13
CA HIS A 302 11.22 6.22 -9.26
C HIS A 302 11.43 4.70 -9.06
N LEU A 303 10.46 4.02 -8.41
CA LEU A 303 10.47 2.57 -8.23
C LEU A 303 9.96 1.82 -9.47
N ASP A 304 9.27 2.53 -10.38
CA ASP A 304 8.59 1.93 -11.52
C ASP A 304 8.87 2.70 -12.82
N PRO A 305 10.14 2.74 -13.28
CA PRO A 305 10.46 3.36 -14.54
C PRO A 305 9.93 2.51 -15.70
N LEU A 306 9.30 3.18 -16.69
CA LEU A 306 8.82 2.57 -17.91
C LEU A 306 9.97 2.39 -18.91
N GLU A 307 10.11 1.19 -19.49
CA GLU A 307 11.02 0.95 -20.61
C GLU A 307 10.28 1.20 -21.93
N VAL A 308 10.73 2.19 -22.68
CA VAL A 308 10.12 2.63 -23.94
C VAL A 308 11.08 2.28 -25.10
N PRO A 309 10.62 1.60 -26.17
CA PRO A 309 11.43 1.37 -27.35
C PRO A 309 12.02 2.66 -27.90
N ARG A 310 13.27 2.61 -28.38
CA ARG A 310 13.97 3.79 -28.87
C ARG A 310 13.20 4.52 -29.96
N VAL A 311 12.63 3.78 -30.91
CA VAL A 311 11.81 4.33 -31.99
C VAL A 311 10.63 5.15 -31.47
N LEU A 312 9.96 4.70 -30.43
CA LEU A 312 8.85 5.44 -29.82
C LEU A 312 9.34 6.62 -28.99
N PHE A 313 10.44 6.46 -28.25
CA PHE A 313 11.05 7.55 -27.49
C PHE A 313 11.41 8.74 -28.35
N ASP A 314 12.00 8.50 -29.53
CA ASP A 314 12.41 9.53 -30.45
C ASP A 314 11.21 10.32 -31.04
N GLN A 315 9.98 9.78 -30.94
CA GLN A 315 8.75 10.40 -31.40
C GLN A 315 7.98 11.18 -30.31
N LEU A 316 8.41 11.14 -29.07
CA LEU A 316 7.68 11.78 -27.96
C LEU A 316 7.49 13.29 -28.16
N HIS A 317 8.36 13.94 -28.91
CA HIS A 317 8.28 15.39 -29.18
C HIS A 317 7.07 15.79 -30.05
N HIS A 318 6.40 14.86 -30.75
CA HIS A 318 5.16 15.13 -31.49
C HIS A 318 3.96 15.35 -30.56
N PHE A 319 4.06 14.94 -29.29
CA PHE A 319 3.00 15.16 -28.27
C PHE A 319 3.26 16.49 -27.55
N ASP A 320 2.97 17.59 -28.21
CA ASP A 320 3.25 18.97 -27.79
C ASP A 320 2.04 19.73 -27.24
N GLY A 321 0.88 19.06 -27.12
CA GLY A 321 -0.40 19.64 -26.72
C GLY A 321 -1.34 19.88 -27.91
N GLY A 322 -0.91 19.54 -29.13
CA GLY A 322 -1.74 19.51 -30.32
C GLY A 322 -2.79 18.41 -30.33
N PRO A 323 -3.62 18.33 -31.40
CA PRO A 323 -4.61 17.25 -31.56
C PRO A 323 -3.94 15.88 -31.60
N LEU A 324 -4.52 14.91 -30.88
CA LEU A 324 -3.96 13.55 -30.74
C LEU A 324 -3.82 12.84 -32.09
N ASP A 325 -4.80 12.97 -32.98
CA ASP A 325 -4.80 12.34 -34.30
C ASP A 325 -3.68 12.89 -35.23
N GLU A 326 -3.33 14.17 -35.09
CA GLU A 326 -2.20 14.78 -35.79
C GLU A 326 -0.88 14.25 -35.20
N ALA A 327 -0.71 14.28 -33.87
CA ALA A 327 0.47 13.78 -33.20
C ALA A 327 0.74 12.30 -33.50
N LEU A 328 -0.29 11.45 -33.51
CA LEU A 328 -0.17 10.02 -33.88
C LEU A 328 0.24 9.83 -35.34
N ARG A 329 -0.33 10.60 -36.25
CA ARG A 329 0.01 10.53 -37.67
C ARG A 329 1.47 10.91 -37.91
N ASP A 330 1.89 12.04 -37.32
CA ASP A 330 3.25 12.56 -37.49
C ASP A 330 4.29 11.65 -36.83
N ALA A 331 4.00 11.15 -35.62
CA ALA A 331 4.84 10.18 -34.92
C ALA A 331 4.98 8.86 -35.72
N SER A 332 3.88 8.34 -36.27
CA SER A 332 3.89 7.11 -37.07
C SER A 332 4.65 7.31 -38.39
N ALA A 333 4.48 8.44 -39.06
CA ALA A 333 5.20 8.76 -40.29
C ALA A 333 6.72 8.87 -40.03
N ALA A 334 7.13 9.49 -38.92
CA ALA A 334 8.53 9.64 -38.55
C ALA A 334 9.15 8.33 -38.05
N ALA A 335 8.37 7.46 -37.36
CA ALA A 335 8.80 6.13 -36.95
C ALA A 335 8.94 5.13 -38.12
N GLY A 336 8.24 5.39 -39.24
CA GLY A 336 8.14 4.43 -40.33
C GLY A 336 7.22 3.24 -40.08
N GLU A 337 6.47 3.27 -38.95
CA GLU A 337 5.50 2.25 -38.56
C GLU A 337 4.38 2.90 -37.73
N GLU A 338 3.23 2.23 -37.64
CA GLU A 338 2.10 2.74 -36.85
C GLU A 338 2.45 2.76 -35.35
N VAL A 339 2.26 3.91 -34.70
CA VAL A 339 2.33 4.05 -33.24
C VAL A 339 0.99 3.60 -32.66
N PRO A 340 0.92 2.46 -31.94
CA PRO A 340 -0.33 1.91 -31.45
C PRO A 340 -0.93 2.81 -30.35
N ALA A 341 -2.26 3.04 -30.38
CA ALA A 341 -2.97 3.77 -29.33
C ALA A 341 -2.72 3.18 -27.92
N GLY A 342 -2.61 1.84 -27.79
CA GLY A 342 -2.26 1.19 -26.53
C GLY A 342 -0.88 1.57 -26.00
N ALA A 343 0.11 1.83 -26.85
CA ALA A 343 1.42 2.32 -26.42
C ALA A 343 1.31 3.77 -25.90
N VAL A 344 0.50 4.60 -26.54
CA VAL A 344 0.22 5.97 -26.07
C VAL A 344 -0.54 5.94 -24.74
N GLY A 345 -1.51 5.04 -24.58
CA GLY A 345 -2.22 4.82 -23.32
C GLY A 345 -1.26 4.44 -22.19
N MET A 346 -0.30 3.56 -22.45
CA MET A 346 0.72 3.19 -21.47
C MET A 346 1.62 4.38 -21.10
N LEU A 347 2.04 5.19 -22.07
CA LEU A 347 2.80 6.42 -21.78
C LEU A 347 2.01 7.41 -20.91
N LEU A 348 0.70 7.51 -21.14
CA LEU A 348 -0.21 8.31 -20.33
C LEU A 348 -0.35 7.74 -18.92
N ASP A 349 -0.59 6.43 -18.78
CA ASP A 349 -0.70 5.75 -17.49
C ASP A 349 0.55 5.91 -16.63
N PHE A 350 1.73 5.93 -17.25
CA PHE A 350 3.01 6.09 -16.55
C PHE A 350 3.46 7.54 -16.38
N GLY A 351 2.63 8.51 -16.75
CA GLY A 351 2.91 9.94 -16.57
C GLY A 351 3.99 10.49 -17.50
N VAL A 352 4.38 9.74 -18.53
CA VAL A 352 5.28 10.20 -19.63
C VAL A 352 4.56 11.19 -20.51
N LEU A 353 3.28 10.95 -20.77
CA LEU A 353 2.34 11.89 -21.40
C LEU A 353 1.28 12.31 -20.39
N ARG A 354 0.61 13.43 -20.69
CA ARG A 354 -0.52 13.97 -19.91
C ARG A 354 -1.55 14.61 -20.83
N GLY A 355 -2.78 14.70 -20.41
CA GLY A 355 -3.79 15.56 -21.06
C GLY A 355 -3.32 17.01 -21.08
N ALA A 356 -3.49 17.69 -22.20
CA ALA A 356 -3.13 19.10 -22.41
C ALA A 356 -4.36 20.02 -22.30
#